data_acad7e222364efeacdc3ded69350e057
#
_entry.id   acad7e222364efeacdc3ded69350e057
#
_cell.length_a   1.000
_cell.length_b   1.000
_cell.length_c   1.000
_cell.angle_alpha   90.00
_cell.angle_beta   90.00
_cell.angle_gamma   90.00
#
_symmetry.space_group_name_H-M   'P 1'
#
loop_
_entity.id
_entity.type
_entity.pdbx_description
1 polymer ?
#
loop_
_entity_poly.entity_id
_entity_poly.type
_entity_poly.pdbx_seq_one_letter_code
_entity_poly.pdbx_strand_id
1 'polypeptide(L)'
;MAWLQLALVAYREQAALIEAALENGGALAVTIDDAADDPMPDPILEPAPNATPLWRQVRITALYGDDPQGTMLAEQAADSLGFQSLAPPLITTLDDRPWERVWLEELEPMRFGRRLWICPHGQRPDAADGHSVIINLDPGLAFGTGHHPTTALCLRWLDGLDLADRTVLDFGCGSGILAIAALKLGARHAFAVDHDQQALDATVDNAIDNGVVERLTVLLPPDLPRHLPPSVARQPSARSPDD
;
A
#
# COMPACT_ATOMS: atom_id res chain seq x y z
N MET A 1 -1.64 24.60 0.73
CA MET A 1 -2.86 25.07 1.42
C MET A 1 -3.05 24.14 2.59
N ALA A 2 -3.40 24.65 3.78
CA ALA A 2 -3.75 23.78 4.90
C ALA A 2 -5.24 23.39 4.79
N TRP A 3 -5.64 22.37 5.54
CA TRP A 3 -7.00 21.84 5.57
C TRP A 3 -7.45 21.68 7.01
N LEU A 4 -8.76 21.69 7.25
CA LEU A 4 -9.35 21.35 8.54
C LEU A 4 -10.00 19.97 8.45
N GLN A 5 -9.72 19.12 9.42
CA GLN A 5 -10.35 17.82 9.60
C GLN A 5 -11.28 17.86 10.81
N LEU A 6 -12.54 17.50 10.61
CA LEU A 6 -13.48 17.19 11.69
C LEU A 6 -13.64 15.67 11.80
N ALA A 7 -13.29 15.09 12.93
CA ALA A 7 -13.47 13.69 13.21
C ALA A 7 -14.62 13.47 14.21
N LEU A 8 -15.52 12.54 13.86
CA LEU A 8 -16.64 12.05 14.69
C LEU A 8 -16.52 10.53 14.82
N VAL A 9 -16.90 9.98 15.96
CA VAL A 9 -17.00 8.52 16.18
C VAL A 9 -18.46 8.16 16.38
N ALA A 10 -18.99 7.23 15.60
CA ALA A 10 -20.40 6.88 15.63
C ALA A 10 -20.63 5.38 15.44
N TYR A 11 -21.84 4.92 15.72
CA TYR A 11 -22.24 3.57 15.29
C TYR A 11 -22.53 3.56 13.80
N ARG A 12 -22.24 2.41 13.14
CA ARG A 12 -22.44 2.22 11.70
C ARG A 12 -23.85 2.55 11.19
N GLU A 13 -24.86 2.35 12.05
CA GLU A 13 -26.26 2.65 11.72
C GLU A 13 -26.51 4.15 11.51
N GLN A 14 -25.63 5.01 12.04
CA GLN A 14 -25.72 6.47 11.93
C GLN A 14 -24.81 7.00 10.81
N ALA A 15 -23.88 6.17 10.31
CA ALA A 15 -22.83 6.61 9.38
C ALA A 15 -23.38 7.33 8.15
N ALA A 16 -24.33 6.71 7.44
CA ALA A 16 -24.88 7.30 6.23
C ALA A 16 -25.63 8.62 6.48
N LEU A 17 -26.26 8.79 7.65
CA LEU A 17 -26.94 10.03 8.01
C LEU A 17 -25.94 11.14 8.31
N ILE A 18 -24.87 10.82 9.05
CA ILE A 18 -23.81 11.76 9.40
C ILE A 18 -23.03 12.15 8.14
N GLU A 19 -22.66 11.19 7.29
CA GLU A 19 -22.01 11.43 6.00
C GLU A 19 -22.81 12.43 5.14
N ALA A 20 -24.09 12.13 4.91
CA ALA A 20 -24.96 13.01 4.13
C ALA A 20 -25.11 14.40 4.75
N ALA A 21 -25.14 14.51 6.09
CA ALA A 21 -25.21 15.80 6.76
C ALA A 21 -23.92 16.62 6.63
N LEU A 22 -22.75 15.96 6.68
CA LEU A 22 -21.45 16.59 6.47
C LEU A 22 -21.28 17.08 5.03
N GLU A 23 -21.63 16.24 4.04
CA GLU A 23 -21.58 16.62 2.62
C GLU A 23 -22.52 17.80 2.32
N ASN A 24 -23.77 17.75 2.78
CA ASN A 24 -24.71 18.86 2.63
C ASN A 24 -24.28 20.11 3.42
N GLY A 25 -23.52 19.93 4.50
CA GLY A 25 -22.93 20.99 5.31
C GLY A 25 -21.67 21.61 4.71
N GLY A 26 -21.26 21.20 3.50
CA GLY A 26 -20.15 21.82 2.77
C GLY A 26 -18.79 21.17 3.03
N ALA A 27 -18.76 19.95 3.55
CA ALA A 27 -17.52 19.14 3.56
C ALA A 27 -17.03 18.88 2.14
N LEU A 28 -15.73 19.02 1.91
CA LEU A 28 -15.09 18.78 0.61
C LEU A 28 -14.90 17.28 0.32
N ALA A 29 -14.73 16.50 1.37
CA ALA A 29 -14.67 15.05 1.33
C ALA A 29 -15.10 14.48 2.68
N VAL A 30 -15.67 13.29 2.68
CA VAL A 30 -16.00 12.53 3.89
C VAL A 30 -15.42 11.11 3.74
N THR A 31 -14.72 10.65 4.77
CA THR A 31 -14.12 9.30 4.84
C THR A 31 -14.69 8.58 6.04
N ILE A 32 -14.93 7.28 5.89
CA ILE A 32 -15.42 6.41 6.96
C ILE A 32 -14.41 5.29 7.16
N ASP A 33 -13.83 5.23 8.35
CA ASP A 33 -12.82 4.25 8.75
C ASP A 33 -13.25 3.50 10.02
N ASP A 34 -12.52 2.45 10.37
CA ASP A 34 -12.64 1.80 11.67
C ASP A 34 -12.33 2.81 12.79
N ALA A 35 -13.09 2.81 13.84
CA ALA A 35 -12.84 3.66 15.00
C ALA A 35 -11.63 3.22 15.84
N ALA A 36 -10.84 2.27 15.43
CA ALA A 36 -9.57 1.76 16.00
C ALA A 36 -9.55 1.46 17.51
N ASP A 37 -10.51 1.97 18.27
CA ASP A 37 -10.67 1.80 19.71
C ASP A 37 -11.66 0.65 20.06
N ASP A 38 -12.20 -0.05 19.06
CA ASP A 38 -13.04 -1.21 19.30
C ASP A 38 -12.14 -2.40 19.63
N PRO A 39 -12.20 -2.93 20.89
CA PRO A 39 -11.36 -4.06 21.30
C PRO A 39 -11.67 -5.37 20.55
N MET A 40 -12.73 -5.41 19.77
CA MET A 40 -13.09 -6.50 18.85
C MET A 40 -13.50 -5.92 17.51
N PRO A 41 -12.55 -5.49 16.66
CA PRO A 41 -12.88 -5.05 15.32
C PRO A 41 -13.57 -6.19 14.58
N ASP A 42 -14.79 -5.97 14.14
CA ASP A 42 -15.46 -6.89 13.22
C ASP A 42 -14.62 -6.95 11.94
N PRO A 43 -13.96 -8.08 11.61
CA PRO A 43 -13.20 -8.14 10.38
C PRO A 43 -14.16 -7.99 9.21
N ILE A 44 -13.99 -6.95 8.42
CA ILE A 44 -14.65 -6.84 7.12
C ILE A 44 -13.92 -7.81 6.20
N LEU A 45 -14.36 -9.06 6.20
CA LEU A 45 -13.95 -10.06 5.22
C LEU A 45 -14.69 -9.79 3.90
N GLU A 46 -14.52 -10.64 2.89
CA GLU A 46 -15.17 -10.46 1.59
C GLU A 46 -16.67 -10.19 1.73
N PRO A 47 -17.16 -9.00 1.36
CA PRO A 47 -18.57 -8.70 1.45
C PRO A 47 -19.35 -9.49 0.39
N ALA A 48 -20.60 -9.81 0.69
CA ALA A 48 -21.51 -10.34 -0.33
C ALA A 48 -21.65 -9.32 -1.49
N PRO A 49 -21.94 -9.76 -2.73
CA PRO A 49 -22.16 -8.86 -3.85
C PRO A 49 -23.19 -7.76 -3.50
N ASN A 50 -22.82 -6.50 -3.77
CA ASN A 50 -23.59 -5.29 -3.46
C ASN A 50 -23.77 -4.99 -1.96
N ALA A 51 -22.99 -5.60 -1.07
CA ALA A 51 -22.94 -5.22 0.33
C ALA A 51 -21.73 -4.29 0.58
N THR A 52 -21.94 -3.24 1.37
CA THR A 52 -20.90 -2.36 1.88
C THR A 52 -20.88 -2.43 3.41
N PRO A 53 -20.36 -3.54 4.00
CA PRO A 53 -20.33 -3.67 5.44
C PRO A 53 -19.43 -2.59 6.04
N LEU A 54 -19.87 -2.01 7.16
CA LEU A 54 -19.07 -1.11 7.97
C LEU A 54 -18.76 -1.77 9.31
N TRP A 55 -17.66 -1.34 9.95
CA TRP A 55 -17.33 -1.68 11.34
C TRP A 55 -18.45 -1.27 12.29
N ARG A 56 -18.54 -1.90 13.44
CA ARG A 56 -19.58 -1.58 14.44
C ARG A 56 -19.53 -0.14 14.91
N GLN A 57 -18.31 0.35 15.14
CA GLN A 57 -18.02 1.75 15.40
C GLN A 57 -17.15 2.27 14.28
N VAL A 58 -17.48 3.44 13.77
CA VAL A 58 -16.79 4.07 12.66
C VAL A 58 -16.31 5.45 13.06
N ARG A 59 -15.13 5.80 12.55
CA ARG A 59 -14.63 7.17 12.55
C ARG A 59 -15.03 7.82 11.23
N ILE A 60 -15.76 8.91 11.31
CA ILE A 60 -16.19 9.68 10.16
C ILE A 60 -15.38 10.98 10.18
N THR A 61 -14.55 11.15 9.15
CA THR A 61 -13.65 12.28 9.01
C THR A 61 -14.11 13.15 7.84
N ALA A 62 -14.44 14.40 8.12
CA ALA A 62 -14.82 15.40 7.12
C ALA A 62 -13.70 16.41 6.90
N LEU A 63 -13.45 16.77 5.64
CA LEU A 63 -12.42 17.71 5.24
C LEU A 63 -13.06 19.04 4.84
N TYR A 64 -12.49 20.15 5.34
CA TYR A 64 -12.89 21.53 5.02
C TYR A 64 -11.65 22.36 4.62
N GLY A 65 -11.86 23.47 3.92
CA GLY A 65 -10.79 24.43 3.65
C GLY A 65 -10.29 25.09 4.95
N ASP A 66 -8.99 25.37 5.03
CA ASP A 66 -8.41 26.19 6.11
C ASP A 66 -8.56 27.68 5.76
N ASP A 67 -9.80 28.13 5.75
CA ASP A 67 -10.21 29.51 5.55
C ASP A 67 -11.38 29.87 6.52
N PRO A 68 -11.76 31.13 6.67
CA PRO A 68 -12.82 31.52 7.59
C PRO A 68 -14.16 30.83 7.33
N GLN A 69 -14.46 30.48 6.07
CA GLN A 69 -15.70 29.78 5.71
C GLN A 69 -15.61 28.30 6.11
N GLY A 70 -14.51 27.61 5.81
CA GLY A 70 -14.30 26.23 6.18
C GLY A 70 -14.29 26.05 7.70
N THR A 71 -13.63 26.93 8.43
CA THR A 71 -13.65 26.94 9.91
C THR A 71 -15.06 27.02 10.45
N MET A 72 -15.86 27.98 9.96
CA MET A 72 -17.24 28.13 10.37
C MET A 72 -18.10 26.90 10.07
N LEU A 73 -17.93 26.30 8.89
CA LEU A 73 -18.66 25.08 8.50
C LEU A 73 -18.27 23.88 9.37
N ALA A 74 -16.98 23.70 9.66
CA ALA A 74 -16.49 22.62 10.52
C ALA A 74 -17.02 22.74 11.96
N GLU A 75 -17.02 23.97 12.53
CA GLU A 75 -17.57 24.23 13.85
C GLU A 75 -19.10 24.03 13.90
N GLN A 76 -19.84 24.48 12.90
CA GLN A 76 -21.29 24.23 12.81
C GLN A 76 -21.61 22.74 12.70
N ALA A 77 -20.82 21.99 11.93
CA ALA A 77 -20.97 20.54 11.82
C ALA A 77 -20.67 19.85 13.16
N ALA A 78 -19.60 20.23 13.84
CA ALA A 78 -19.25 19.71 15.15
C ALA A 78 -20.37 19.96 16.19
N ASP A 79 -20.92 21.15 16.21
CA ASP A 79 -22.03 21.55 17.14
C ASP A 79 -23.33 20.81 16.80
N SER A 80 -23.66 20.66 15.52
CA SER A 80 -24.93 20.06 15.09
C SER A 80 -24.92 18.54 15.15
N LEU A 81 -23.78 17.89 14.98
CA LEU A 81 -23.64 16.42 14.94
C LEU A 81 -22.96 15.84 16.18
N GLY A 82 -22.33 16.67 17.01
CA GLY A 82 -21.57 16.23 18.18
C GLY A 82 -22.37 15.38 19.16
N PHE A 83 -23.69 15.58 19.26
CA PHE A 83 -24.57 14.78 20.11
C PHE A 83 -24.75 13.33 19.61
N GLN A 84 -24.45 13.05 18.34
CA GLN A 84 -24.47 11.71 17.75
C GLN A 84 -23.11 11.03 17.86
N SER A 85 -22.06 11.75 18.21
CA SER A 85 -20.72 11.20 18.35
C SER A 85 -20.55 10.53 19.70
N LEU A 86 -19.91 9.34 19.68
CA LEU A 86 -19.56 8.56 20.87
C LEU A 86 -18.39 9.15 21.65
N ALA A 87 -17.63 10.05 21.03
CA ALA A 87 -16.53 10.80 21.61
C ALA A 87 -16.70 12.31 21.25
N PRO A 88 -16.09 13.22 21.98
CA PRO A 88 -16.12 14.64 21.61
C PRO A 88 -15.63 14.84 20.18
N PRO A 89 -16.32 15.65 19.35
CA PRO A 89 -15.82 16.02 18.03
C PRO A 89 -14.42 16.62 18.12
N LEU A 90 -13.54 16.24 17.19
CA LEU A 90 -12.17 16.72 17.15
C LEU A 90 -11.96 17.48 15.84
N ILE A 91 -11.62 18.77 15.93
CA ILE A 91 -11.18 19.56 14.79
C ILE A 91 -9.67 19.72 14.87
N THR A 92 -8.97 19.33 13.81
CA THR A 92 -7.51 19.43 13.69
C THR A 92 -7.15 20.10 12.37
N THR A 93 -6.04 20.85 12.37
CA THR A 93 -5.47 21.37 11.13
C THR A 93 -4.59 20.31 10.49
N LEU A 94 -4.76 20.13 9.20
CA LEU A 94 -3.97 19.25 8.37
C LEU A 94 -3.07 20.10 7.47
N ASP A 95 -1.80 20.18 7.79
CA ASP A 95 -0.84 20.91 6.97
C ASP A 95 -0.71 20.29 5.58
N ASP A 96 -0.61 21.15 4.57
CA ASP A 96 -0.32 20.69 3.20
C ASP A 96 1.12 20.19 3.15
N ARG A 97 1.26 18.90 3.04
CA ARG A 97 2.56 18.21 2.92
C ARG A 97 2.60 17.49 1.57
N PRO A 98 3.76 17.13 1.06
CA PRO A 98 3.86 16.19 -0.05
C PRO A 98 3.40 14.79 0.41
N TRP A 99 2.07 14.61 0.48
CA TRP A 99 1.41 13.41 1.02
C TRP A 99 1.93 12.12 0.42
N GLU A 100 2.39 12.18 -0.82
CA GLU A 100 3.04 11.10 -1.54
C GLU A 100 4.30 10.58 -0.84
N ARG A 101 4.89 11.37 0.06
CA ARG A 101 6.15 11.05 0.74
C ARG A 101 6.07 11.03 2.27
N VAL A 102 4.99 11.53 2.87
CA VAL A 102 4.85 11.60 4.35
C VAL A 102 4.96 10.22 4.98
N TRP A 103 4.34 9.23 4.38
CA TRP A 103 4.39 7.85 4.87
C TRP A 103 5.79 7.21 4.74
N LEU A 104 6.68 7.76 3.90
CA LEU A 104 8.08 7.29 3.78
C LEU A 104 8.90 7.65 5.01
N GLU A 105 8.55 8.75 5.69
CA GLU A 105 9.26 9.22 6.89
C GLU A 105 8.97 8.31 8.10
N GLU A 106 7.86 7.57 8.07
CA GLU A 106 7.44 6.65 9.13
C GLU A 106 7.88 5.20 8.88
N LEU A 107 8.52 4.93 7.73
CA LEU A 107 8.97 3.59 7.40
C LEU A 107 10.22 3.21 8.18
N GLU A 108 10.13 2.11 8.92
CA GLU A 108 11.25 1.48 9.59
C GLU A 108 11.77 0.25 8.82
N PRO A 109 13.06 -0.13 9.00
CA PRO A 109 13.57 -1.36 8.44
C PRO A 109 12.78 -2.58 8.89
N MET A 110 12.28 -3.38 7.93
CA MET A 110 11.47 -4.57 8.18
C MET A 110 12.23 -5.84 7.86
N ARG A 111 12.15 -6.85 8.73
CA ARG A 111 12.75 -8.17 8.52
C ARG A 111 11.75 -9.17 7.97
N PHE A 112 12.13 -9.88 6.91
CA PHE A 112 11.37 -10.96 6.31
C PHE A 112 12.20 -12.25 6.31
N GLY A 113 11.68 -13.29 6.96
CA GLY A 113 12.41 -14.55 7.08
C GLY A 113 13.64 -14.46 8.00
N ARG A 114 14.76 -15.06 7.55
CA ARG A 114 15.99 -15.16 8.35
C ARG A 114 17.03 -14.11 8.02
N ARG A 115 17.18 -13.75 6.73
CA ARG A 115 18.27 -12.92 6.21
C ARG A 115 17.80 -11.61 5.61
N LEU A 116 16.57 -11.60 5.06
CA LEU A 116 16.10 -10.52 4.21
C LEU A 116 15.59 -9.33 5.02
N TRP A 117 16.06 -8.14 4.67
CA TRP A 117 15.63 -6.86 5.22
C TRP A 117 15.21 -5.93 4.10
N ILE A 118 14.08 -5.28 4.27
CA ILE A 118 13.64 -4.16 3.43
C ILE A 118 13.85 -2.89 4.24
N CYS A 119 14.65 -2.00 3.72
CA CYS A 119 15.03 -0.77 4.41
C CYS A 119 14.61 0.44 3.56
N PRO A 120 14.01 1.45 4.17
CA PRO A 120 13.89 2.76 3.53
C PRO A 120 15.27 3.26 3.11
N HIS A 121 15.31 4.10 2.08
CA HIS A 121 16.55 4.56 1.48
C HIS A 121 17.55 5.10 2.53
N GLY A 122 18.77 4.56 2.54
CA GLY A 122 19.86 4.98 3.43
C GLY A 122 19.78 4.47 4.86
N GLN A 123 18.71 3.75 5.26
CA GLN A 123 18.61 3.16 6.59
C GLN A 123 19.29 1.79 6.63
N ARG A 124 19.90 1.49 7.79
CA ARG A 124 20.47 0.17 8.06
C ARG A 124 19.98 -0.31 9.42
N PRO A 125 19.40 -1.51 9.53
CA PRO A 125 18.94 -2.02 10.82
C PRO A 125 20.12 -2.36 11.72
N ASP A 126 20.06 -1.99 13.00
CA ASP A 126 21.09 -2.30 14.00
C ASP A 126 21.30 -3.81 14.17
N ALA A 127 20.24 -4.60 13.95
CA ALA A 127 20.27 -6.06 14.05
C ALA A 127 20.79 -6.77 12.79
N ALA A 128 21.24 -6.04 11.75
CA ALA A 128 21.82 -6.65 10.56
C ALA A 128 23.21 -7.18 10.83
N ASP A 129 23.46 -8.42 10.47
CA ASP A 129 24.75 -9.12 10.58
C ASP A 129 25.39 -9.34 9.19
N GLY A 130 26.53 -10.06 9.17
CA GLY A 130 27.24 -10.37 7.92
C GLY A 130 26.47 -11.32 6.96
N HIS A 131 25.40 -11.93 7.40
CA HIS A 131 24.53 -12.82 6.60
C HIS A 131 23.26 -12.12 6.13
N SER A 132 23.02 -10.90 6.58
CA SER A 132 21.82 -10.13 6.25
C SER A 132 21.86 -9.65 4.80
N VAL A 133 20.75 -9.84 4.10
CA VAL A 133 20.50 -9.35 2.74
C VAL A 133 19.64 -8.11 2.84
N ILE A 134 20.25 -6.96 2.61
CA ILE A 134 19.59 -5.67 2.72
C ILE A 134 19.14 -5.20 1.34
N ILE A 135 17.89 -4.79 1.24
CA ILE A 135 17.30 -4.14 0.07
C ILE A 135 16.93 -2.73 0.48
N ASN A 136 17.53 -1.76 -0.17
CA ASN A 136 17.13 -0.37 -0.08
C ASN A 136 15.92 -0.18 -1.00
N LEU A 137 14.83 0.32 -0.48
CA LEU A 137 13.62 0.54 -1.24
C LEU A 137 13.16 1.98 -1.09
N ASP A 138 13.11 2.68 -2.19
CA ASP A 138 12.31 3.89 -2.32
C ASP A 138 11.05 3.50 -3.12
N PRO A 139 9.92 3.30 -2.46
CA PRO A 139 8.70 2.92 -3.15
C PRO A 139 8.18 4.04 -4.05
N GLY A 140 8.62 5.29 -3.84
CA GLY A 140 8.17 6.44 -4.62
C GLY A 140 6.64 6.50 -4.71
N LEU A 141 6.11 6.65 -5.92
CA LEU A 141 4.67 6.57 -6.21
C LEU A 141 4.23 5.14 -6.61
N ALA A 142 5.16 4.17 -6.69
CA ALA A 142 4.84 2.80 -7.08
C ALA A 142 4.35 1.98 -5.87
N PHE A 143 3.41 1.07 -6.13
CA PHE A 143 2.91 0.12 -5.12
C PHE A 143 4.01 -0.91 -4.76
N GLY A 144 4.07 -1.32 -3.50
CA GLY A 144 4.96 -2.42 -3.07
C GLY A 144 6.03 -2.00 -2.05
N THR A 145 5.60 -1.63 -0.84
CA THR A 145 6.49 -1.25 0.28
C THR A 145 6.91 -2.44 1.16
N GLY A 146 6.32 -3.61 0.94
CA GLY A 146 6.48 -4.77 1.80
C GLY A 146 5.46 -4.87 2.95
N HIS A 147 4.72 -3.81 3.27
CA HIS A 147 3.73 -3.82 4.36
C HIS A 147 2.51 -4.70 4.06
N HIS A 148 2.14 -4.84 2.79
CA HIS A 148 1.00 -5.67 2.44
C HIS A 148 1.27 -7.14 2.79
N PRO A 149 0.35 -7.85 3.47
CA PRO A 149 0.56 -9.24 3.91
C PRO A 149 0.98 -10.19 2.80
N THR A 150 0.45 -10.02 1.58
CA THR A 150 0.80 -10.84 0.41
C THR A 150 2.27 -10.65 0.03
N THR A 151 2.75 -9.40 -0.05
CA THR A 151 4.16 -9.10 -0.35
C THR A 151 5.07 -9.65 0.74
N ALA A 152 4.69 -9.50 2.02
CA ALA A 152 5.42 -10.04 3.16
C ALA A 152 5.56 -11.56 3.10
N LEU A 153 4.51 -12.28 2.70
CA LEU A 153 4.53 -13.73 2.52
C LEU A 153 5.46 -14.13 1.37
N CYS A 154 5.41 -13.45 0.24
CA CYS A 154 6.31 -13.70 -0.90
C CYS A 154 7.78 -13.47 -0.52
N LEU A 155 8.10 -12.39 0.21
CA LEU A 155 9.46 -12.11 0.67
C LEU A 155 9.99 -13.20 1.62
N ARG A 156 9.16 -13.65 2.57
CA ARG A 156 9.52 -14.76 3.47
C ARG A 156 9.73 -16.07 2.72
N TRP A 157 8.91 -16.34 1.72
CA TRP A 157 9.04 -17.51 0.87
C TRP A 157 10.34 -17.44 0.06
N LEU A 158 10.65 -16.32 -0.58
CA LEU A 158 11.91 -16.11 -1.31
C LEU A 158 13.13 -16.29 -0.43
N ASP A 159 13.13 -15.81 0.83
CA ASP A 159 14.25 -15.97 1.76
C ASP A 159 14.52 -17.44 2.10
N GLY A 160 13.50 -18.30 2.00
CA GLY A 160 13.62 -19.75 2.25
C GLY A 160 14.08 -20.57 1.04
N LEU A 161 14.16 -19.99 -0.17
CA LEU A 161 14.51 -20.70 -1.40
C LEU A 161 16.02 -20.71 -1.66
N ASP A 162 16.46 -21.77 -2.35
CA ASP A 162 17.74 -21.76 -3.08
C ASP A 162 17.49 -21.19 -4.49
N LEU A 163 17.95 -19.96 -4.68
CA LEU A 163 17.78 -19.20 -5.92
C LEU A 163 19.05 -19.24 -6.80
N ALA A 164 20.09 -19.95 -6.41
CA ALA A 164 21.29 -20.05 -7.21
C ALA A 164 20.95 -20.54 -8.64
N ASP A 165 21.48 -19.82 -9.64
CA ASP A 165 21.25 -20.08 -11.07
C ASP A 165 19.78 -20.05 -11.54
N ARG A 166 18.85 -19.63 -10.71
CA ARG A 166 17.43 -19.52 -11.09
C ARG A 166 17.16 -18.22 -11.85
N THR A 167 16.18 -18.31 -12.72
CA THR A 167 15.53 -17.13 -13.34
C THR A 167 14.16 -16.97 -12.70
N VAL A 168 13.84 -15.74 -12.32
CA VAL A 168 12.59 -15.38 -11.64
C VAL A 168 11.78 -14.46 -12.54
N LEU A 169 10.47 -14.62 -12.53
CA LEU A 169 9.51 -13.72 -13.13
C LEU A 169 8.65 -13.09 -12.03
N ASP A 170 8.67 -11.77 -11.94
CA ASP A 170 7.83 -10.95 -11.09
C ASP A 170 6.79 -10.25 -11.99
N PHE A 171 5.55 -10.71 -11.93
CA PHE A 171 4.45 -10.22 -12.76
C PHE A 171 3.52 -9.34 -11.92
N GLY A 172 3.43 -8.06 -12.27
CA GLY A 172 2.88 -7.00 -11.41
C GLY A 172 3.95 -6.52 -10.42
N CYS A 173 5.13 -6.14 -10.94
CA CYS A 173 6.31 -5.92 -10.10
C CYS A 173 6.24 -4.67 -9.22
N GLY A 174 5.41 -3.67 -9.57
CA GLY A 174 5.29 -2.43 -8.82
C GLY A 174 6.65 -1.75 -8.60
N SER A 175 7.09 -1.65 -7.36
CA SER A 175 8.42 -1.12 -6.97
C SER A 175 9.60 -2.05 -7.32
N GLY A 176 9.34 -3.26 -7.82
CA GLY A 176 10.36 -4.28 -8.09
C GLY A 176 10.85 -5.05 -6.86
N ILE A 177 10.22 -4.88 -5.72
CA ILE A 177 10.68 -5.42 -4.42
C ILE A 177 10.94 -6.93 -4.46
N LEU A 178 10.09 -7.74 -5.13
CA LEU A 178 10.25 -9.18 -5.18
C LEU A 178 11.35 -9.60 -6.17
N ALA A 179 11.41 -8.97 -7.34
CA ALA A 179 12.46 -9.20 -8.32
C ALA A 179 13.85 -8.87 -7.74
N ILE A 180 13.99 -7.70 -7.09
CA ILE A 180 15.23 -7.26 -6.45
C ILE A 180 15.59 -8.20 -5.30
N ALA A 181 14.61 -8.62 -4.47
CA ALA A 181 14.82 -9.59 -3.41
C ALA A 181 15.39 -10.91 -3.96
N ALA A 182 14.80 -11.44 -5.01
CA ALA A 182 15.27 -12.67 -5.64
C ALA A 182 16.72 -12.53 -6.15
N LEU A 183 17.06 -11.41 -6.78
CA LEU A 183 18.42 -11.16 -7.28
C LEU A 183 19.44 -11.02 -6.15
N LYS A 184 19.10 -10.33 -5.06
CA LYS A 184 19.95 -10.18 -3.87
C LYS A 184 20.12 -11.50 -3.12
N LEU A 185 19.13 -12.39 -3.17
CA LEU A 185 19.17 -13.72 -2.60
C LEU A 185 19.89 -14.74 -3.47
N GLY A 186 20.38 -14.35 -4.66
CA GLY A 186 21.26 -15.20 -5.49
C GLY A 186 20.68 -15.61 -6.83
N ALA A 187 19.49 -15.17 -7.21
CA ALA A 187 18.96 -15.47 -8.54
C ALA A 187 19.90 -14.95 -9.64
N ARG A 188 20.05 -15.74 -10.70
CA ARG A 188 20.89 -15.39 -11.84
C ARG A 188 20.32 -14.19 -12.60
N HIS A 189 19.02 -14.20 -12.82
CA HIS A 189 18.31 -13.18 -13.59
C HIS A 189 16.87 -13.03 -13.10
N ALA A 190 16.31 -11.82 -13.23
CA ALA A 190 14.90 -11.58 -13.00
C ALA A 190 14.27 -10.79 -14.16
N PHE A 191 13.04 -11.19 -14.50
CA PHE A 191 12.15 -10.41 -15.34
C PHE A 191 11.13 -9.74 -14.44
N ALA A 192 11.02 -8.42 -14.53
CA ALA A 192 10.02 -7.61 -13.83
C ALA A 192 9.04 -7.06 -14.87
N VAL A 193 7.76 -7.33 -14.67
CA VAL A 193 6.71 -6.99 -15.64
C VAL A 193 5.62 -6.20 -14.95
N ASP A 194 5.27 -5.07 -15.51
CA ASP A 194 4.11 -4.29 -15.07
C ASP A 194 3.44 -3.61 -16.26
N HIS A 195 2.17 -3.26 -16.14
CA HIS A 195 1.44 -2.52 -17.16
C HIS A 195 1.62 -1.01 -17.00
N ASP A 196 2.06 -0.55 -15.83
CA ASP A 196 2.30 0.84 -15.50
C ASP A 196 3.77 1.20 -15.73
N GLN A 197 4.03 2.16 -16.63
CA GLN A 197 5.37 2.65 -16.90
C GLN A 197 6.04 3.23 -15.65
N GLN A 198 5.29 3.89 -14.79
CA GLN A 198 5.81 4.47 -13.55
C GLN A 198 6.32 3.38 -12.59
N ALA A 199 5.63 2.24 -12.52
CA ALA A 199 6.09 1.08 -11.76
C ALA A 199 7.40 0.51 -12.34
N LEU A 200 7.51 0.43 -13.67
CA LEU A 200 8.72 -0.04 -14.35
C LEU A 200 9.91 0.90 -14.09
N ASP A 201 9.69 2.20 -14.14
CA ASP A 201 10.74 3.21 -13.87
C ASP A 201 11.21 3.11 -12.42
N ALA A 202 10.28 3.01 -11.45
CA ALA A 202 10.60 2.80 -10.03
C ALA A 202 11.36 1.49 -9.80
N THR A 203 10.99 0.41 -10.51
CA THR A 203 11.71 -0.87 -10.46
C THR A 203 13.16 -0.73 -10.91
N VAL A 204 13.42 0.03 -11.98
CA VAL A 204 14.78 0.28 -12.49
C VAL A 204 15.59 1.08 -11.48
N ASP A 205 15.04 2.17 -10.95
CA ASP A 205 15.74 3.02 -9.97
C ASP A 205 16.09 2.23 -8.72
N ASN A 206 15.16 1.48 -8.17
CA ASN A 206 15.40 0.61 -7.02
C ASN A 206 16.45 -0.48 -7.34
N ALA A 207 16.48 -1.04 -8.54
CA ALA A 207 17.46 -2.03 -8.93
C ALA A 207 18.87 -1.44 -9.06
N ILE A 208 19.00 -0.19 -9.52
CA ILE A 208 20.27 0.56 -9.55
C ILE A 208 20.78 0.75 -8.11
N ASP A 209 19.94 1.23 -7.21
CA ASP A 209 20.30 1.48 -5.80
C ASP A 209 20.72 0.21 -5.06
N ASN A 210 20.22 -0.93 -5.48
CA ASN A 210 20.58 -2.23 -4.94
C ASN A 210 21.74 -2.93 -5.67
N GLY A 211 22.26 -2.35 -6.76
CA GLY A 211 23.37 -2.89 -7.55
C GLY A 211 23.04 -4.18 -8.29
N VAL A 212 21.80 -4.35 -8.72
CA VAL A 212 21.30 -5.57 -9.39
C VAL A 212 20.74 -5.34 -10.79
N VAL A 213 20.74 -4.10 -11.28
CA VAL A 213 20.14 -3.71 -12.56
C VAL A 213 20.67 -4.51 -13.76
N GLU A 214 21.93 -4.89 -13.78
CA GLU A 214 22.55 -5.70 -14.85
C GLU A 214 21.95 -7.10 -14.97
N ARG A 215 21.27 -7.58 -13.93
CA ARG A 215 20.63 -8.90 -13.89
C ARG A 215 19.11 -8.82 -13.93
N LEU A 216 18.58 -7.63 -14.23
CA LEU A 216 17.15 -7.36 -14.31
C LEU A 216 16.76 -7.00 -15.75
N THR A 217 15.65 -7.56 -16.22
CA THR A 217 14.99 -7.12 -17.44
C THR A 217 13.58 -6.64 -17.09
N VAL A 218 13.30 -5.38 -17.42
CA VAL A 218 12.01 -4.73 -17.14
C VAL A 218 11.21 -4.66 -18.43
N LEU A 219 9.94 -5.09 -18.40
CA LEU A 219 9.13 -5.28 -19.60
C LEU A 219 7.67 -4.89 -19.38
N LEU A 220 7.04 -4.38 -20.43
CA LEU A 220 5.58 -4.37 -20.52
C LEU A 220 5.06 -5.79 -20.84
N PRO A 221 3.82 -6.14 -20.39
CA PRO A 221 3.27 -7.49 -20.61
C PRO A 221 3.30 -7.99 -22.07
N PRO A 222 3.07 -7.17 -23.11
CA PRO A 222 3.12 -7.62 -24.50
C PRO A 222 4.51 -8.07 -24.98
N ASP A 223 5.58 -7.60 -24.31
CA ASP A 223 6.95 -7.91 -24.71
C ASP A 223 7.50 -9.19 -24.06
N LEU A 224 6.87 -9.62 -22.94
CA LEU A 224 7.30 -10.80 -22.18
C LEU A 224 7.47 -12.07 -23.02
N PRO A 225 6.56 -12.46 -23.95
CA PRO A 225 6.70 -13.68 -24.73
C PRO A 225 7.98 -13.79 -25.56
N ARG A 226 8.57 -12.63 -25.93
CA ARG A 226 9.82 -12.58 -26.74
C ARG A 226 11.06 -12.89 -25.91
N HIS A 227 10.97 -12.76 -24.58
CA HIS A 227 12.09 -12.89 -23.65
C HIS A 227 12.07 -14.22 -22.89
N LEU A 228 10.93 -14.94 -22.90
CA LEU A 228 10.83 -16.24 -22.26
C LEU A 228 11.39 -17.35 -23.16
N PRO A 229 12.06 -18.36 -22.56
CA PRO A 229 12.48 -19.52 -23.32
C PRO A 229 11.25 -20.25 -23.89
N PRO A 230 11.37 -20.86 -25.09
CA PRO A 230 10.24 -21.51 -25.77
C PRO A 230 9.52 -22.59 -24.95
N SER A 231 10.19 -23.19 -23.96
CA SER A 231 9.62 -24.15 -23.02
C SER A 231 8.61 -23.55 -22.03
N VAL A 232 8.72 -22.23 -21.77
CA VAL A 232 7.83 -21.50 -20.85
C VAL A 232 6.73 -20.75 -21.62
N ALA A 233 7.02 -20.35 -22.86
CA ALA A 233 6.08 -19.64 -23.72
C ALA A 233 4.91 -20.51 -24.24
N ARG A 234 5.02 -21.85 -24.13
CA ARG A 234 3.92 -22.77 -24.46
C ARG A 234 2.97 -22.84 -23.25
N GLN A 235 1.93 -22.02 -23.25
CA GLN A 235 0.77 -22.29 -22.40
C GLN A 235 0.14 -23.62 -22.83
N PRO A 236 -0.25 -24.50 -21.90
CA PRO A 236 -1.20 -25.55 -22.24
C PRO A 236 -2.47 -24.82 -22.70
N SER A 237 -2.95 -25.15 -23.89
CA SER A 237 -4.24 -24.69 -24.40
C SER A 237 -5.28 -24.82 -23.30
N ALA A 238 -6.01 -23.75 -23.03
CA ALA A 238 -7.14 -23.76 -22.12
C ALA A 238 -7.96 -25.03 -22.40
N ARG A 239 -8.18 -25.85 -21.39
CA ARG A 239 -9.16 -26.95 -21.49
C ARG A 239 -10.47 -26.30 -21.84
N SER A 240 -11.09 -26.78 -22.90
CA SER A 240 -12.44 -26.43 -23.25
C SER A 240 -13.35 -26.73 -22.05
N PRO A 241 -14.32 -25.89 -21.71
CA PRO A 241 -15.22 -26.17 -20.58
C PRO A 241 -16.11 -27.40 -20.79
N ASP A 242 -15.95 -28.12 -21.90
CA ASP A 242 -16.80 -29.24 -22.31
C ASP A 242 -16.07 -30.63 -22.26
N ASP A 243 -14.90 -30.78 -21.58
CA ASP A 243 -14.26 -32.08 -21.34
C ASP A 243 -14.36 -32.53 -19.88
#